data_95ed09cb602503834891c370925e9bb7
#
_entry.id   95ed09cb602503834891c370925e9bb7
#
_cell.length_a   1.000
_cell.length_b   1.000
_cell.length_c   1.000
_cell.angle_alpha   90.00
_cell.angle_beta   90.00
_cell.angle_gamma   90.00
#
_symmetry.space_group_name_H-M   'P 1'
#
loop_
_entity.id
_entity.type
_entity.pdbx_description
1 polymer ?
#
loop_
_entity_poly.entity_id
_entity_poly.type
_entity_poly.pdbx_seq_one_letter_code
_entity_poly.pdbx_strand_id
1 'polypeptide(L)'
;MAEANPVGMPLDPNNKIEPNPVPNEPNRSNSYAKLLGELQYVANATRPDISYAVNKLAAYTANPSLLHYGILKRILRYLAGTRQLGITYQKHDTDPGNNLFHGFADAAFANADDLKSTTGYVFIASGGAITWKLKKQTIIAMSTTESEYVALSEAGREAFWL
;
A
#
# COMPACT_ATOMS: atom_id res chain seq x y z
N MET A 1 16.40 -15.41 6.20
CA MET A 1 16.30 -14.08 5.52
C MET A 1 17.50 -13.17 5.79
N ALA A 2 18.31 -13.42 6.81
CA ALA A 2 19.48 -12.60 7.12
C ALA A 2 20.53 -12.54 5.97
N GLU A 3 20.61 -13.57 5.14
CA GLU A 3 21.54 -13.68 4.01
C GLU A 3 20.88 -13.39 2.63
N ALA A 4 19.63 -12.91 2.62
CA ALA A 4 18.95 -12.63 1.35
C ALA A 4 19.49 -11.33 0.74
N ASN A 5 19.89 -11.36 -0.54
CA ASN A 5 20.34 -10.19 -1.26
C ASN A 5 19.24 -9.10 -1.26
N PRO A 6 19.54 -7.88 -0.78
CA PRO A 6 18.57 -6.80 -0.75
C PRO A 6 18.16 -6.37 -2.18
N VAL A 7 17.00 -5.76 -2.31
CA VAL A 7 16.47 -5.23 -3.56
C VAL A 7 16.06 -3.76 -3.38
N GLY A 8 16.19 -2.96 -4.44
CA GLY A 8 15.93 -1.51 -4.38
C GLY A 8 14.45 -1.13 -4.38
N MET A 9 13.55 -2.04 -4.77
CA MET A 9 12.12 -1.76 -4.88
C MET A 9 11.27 -2.94 -4.36
N PRO A 10 10.17 -2.67 -3.62
CA PRO A 10 9.32 -3.72 -3.07
C PRO A 10 8.54 -4.49 -4.15
N LEU A 11 8.15 -3.80 -5.23
CA LEU A 11 7.47 -4.36 -6.38
C LEU A 11 8.16 -3.93 -7.66
N ASP A 12 8.39 -4.86 -8.56
CA ASP A 12 8.90 -4.56 -9.90
C ASP A 12 7.73 -4.12 -10.80
N PRO A 13 7.76 -2.91 -11.36
CA PRO A 13 6.68 -2.40 -12.21
C PRO A 13 6.47 -3.23 -13.49
N ASN A 14 7.49 -3.95 -13.94
CA ASN A 14 7.41 -4.81 -15.13
C ASN A 14 6.76 -6.17 -14.84
N ASN A 15 6.61 -6.56 -13.58
CA ASN A 15 5.96 -7.81 -13.23
C ASN A 15 4.44 -7.69 -13.37
N LYS A 16 3.87 -8.35 -14.36
CA LYS A 16 2.43 -8.56 -14.43
C LYS A 16 2.02 -9.52 -13.32
N ILE A 17 1.11 -9.06 -12.47
CA ILE A 17 0.52 -9.87 -11.41
C ILE A 17 -0.86 -10.26 -11.88
N GLU A 18 -1.06 -11.53 -12.18
CA GLU A 18 -2.30 -12.09 -12.73
C GLU A 18 -2.91 -13.11 -11.77
N PRO A 19 -4.22 -13.31 -11.79
CA PRO A 19 -4.87 -14.33 -10.98
C PRO A 19 -4.28 -15.71 -11.25
N ASN A 20 -4.20 -16.53 -10.21
CA ASN A 20 -3.73 -17.91 -10.35
C ASN A 20 -4.83 -18.76 -11.04
N PRO A 21 -4.57 -19.32 -12.22
CA PRO A 21 -5.56 -20.12 -12.94
C PRO A 21 -5.82 -21.51 -12.30
N VAL A 22 -4.91 -21.96 -11.44
CA VAL A 22 -4.98 -23.28 -10.79
C VAL A 22 -5.34 -23.12 -9.32
N PRO A 23 -6.37 -23.81 -8.80
CA PRO A 23 -6.68 -23.80 -7.37
C PRO A 23 -5.50 -24.29 -6.53
N ASN A 24 -5.27 -23.64 -5.41
CA ASN A 24 -4.21 -23.98 -4.46
C ASN A 24 -4.69 -24.96 -3.39
N GLU A 25 -3.74 -25.70 -2.82
CA GLU A 25 -3.97 -26.41 -1.59
C GLU A 25 -4.18 -25.42 -0.41
N PRO A 26 -5.09 -25.73 0.55
CA PRO A 26 -5.44 -24.85 1.67
C PRO A 26 -4.24 -24.37 2.50
N ASN A 27 -3.25 -25.23 2.73
CA ASN A 27 -2.06 -24.91 3.52
C ASN A 27 -1.20 -23.80 2.90
N ARG A 28 -1.14 -23.70 1.57
CA ARG A 28 -0.40 -22.66 0.87
C ARG A 28 -1.07 -21.30 1.05
N SER A 29 -2.39 -21.25 0.93
CA SER A 29 -3.17 -20.02 1.14
C SER A 29 -3.03 -19.50 2.57
N ASN A 30 -3.05 -20.36 3.58
CA ASN A 30 -2.87 -19.97 4.97
C ASN A 30 -1.49 -19.36 5.24
N SER A 31 -0.42 -19.95 4.72
CA SER A 31 0.95 -19.42 4.89
C SER A 31 1.12 -18.07 4.18
N TYR A 32 0.49 -17.92 3.01
CA TYR A 32 0.48 -16.65 2.29
C TYR A 32 -0.26 -15.57 3.07
N ALA A 33 -1.48 -15.85 3.53
CA ALA A 33 -2.30 -14.92 4.28
C ALA A 33 -1.62 -14.45 5.57
N LYS A 34 -0.94 -15.36 6.28
CA LYS A 34 -0.17 -15.02 7.48
C LYS A 34 0.93 -14.01 7.16
N LEU A 35 1.79 -14.31 6.19
CA LEU A 35 2.90 -13.42 5.81
C LEU A 35 2.39 -12.09 5.27
N LEU A 36 1.32 -12.09 4.48
CA LEU A 36 0.69 -10.88 3.96
C LEU A 36 0.17 -10.01 5.12
N GLY A 37 -0.49 -10.61 6.12
CA GLY A 37 -1.00 -9.89 7.30
C GLY A 37 0.12 -9.23 8.12
N GLU A 38 1.24 -9.91 8.29
CA GLU A 38 2.44 -9.35 8.94
C GLU A 38 2.98 -8.14 8.16
N LEU A 39 3.07 -8.24 6.83
CA LEU A 39 3.50 -7.12 5.96
C LEU A 39 2.49 -5.98 5.96
N GLN A 40 1.20 -6.27 6.01
CA GLN A 40 0.14 -5.28 6.07
C GLN A 40 0.18 -4.47 7.38
N TYR A 41 0.48 -5.14 8.50
CA TYR A 41 0.72 -4.45 9.76
C TYR A 41 1.89 -3.47 9.66
N VAL A 42 3.03 -3.91 9.11
CA VAL A 42 4.21 -3.05 8.92
C VAL A 42 3.90 -1.87 7.98
N ALA A 43 3.19 -2.13 6.87
CA ALA A 43 2.78 -1.11 5.91
C ALA A 43 1.92 -0.02 6.55
N ASN A 44 0.98 -0.41 7.42
CA ASN A 44 0.05 0.52 8.06
C ASN A 44 0.65 1.23 9.28
N ALA A 45 1.65 0.63 9.93
CA ALA A 45 2.21 1.18 11.17
C ALA A 45 3.40 2.13 10.93
N THR A 46 4.32 1.79 10.01
CA THR A 46 5.61 2.48 9.91
C THR A 46 6.17 2.60 8.50
N ARG A 47 5.68 1.85 7.51
CA ARG A 47 6.29 1.72 6.17
C ARG A 47 5.26 1.95 5.05
N PRO A 48 4.83 3.21 4.83
CA PRO A 48 3.91 3.55 3.73
C PRO A 48 4.45 3.17 2.35
N ASP A 49 5.76 3.10 2.18
CA ASP A 49 6.46 2.77 0.95
C ASP A 49 6.17 1.35 0.42
N ILE A 50 5.78 0.39 1.28
CA ILE A 50 5.37 -0.94 0.83
C ILE A 50 3.85 -1.09 0.67
N SER A 51 3.04 -0.08 1.02
CA SER A 51 1.57 -0.18 1.05
C SER A 51 0.99 -0.59 -0.31
N TYR A 52 1.51 -0.05 -1.41
CA TYR A 52 1.05 -0.42 -2.75
C TYR A 52 1.28 -1.90 -3.07
N ALA A 53 2.49 -2.40 -2.82
CA ALA A 53 2.85 -3.78 -3.11
C ALA A 53 2.02 -4.77 -2.28
N VAL A 54 1.85 -4.48 -0.99
CA VAL A 54 1.07 -5.30 -0.07
C VAL A 54 -0.42 -5.28 -0.43
N ASN A 55 -0.99 -4.11 -0.72
CA ASN A 55 -2.39 -3.98 -1.10
C ASN A 55 -2.71 -4.73 -2.41
N LYS A 56 -1.82 -4.62 -3.41
CA LYS A 56 -1.98 -5.33 -4.68
C LYS A 56 -1.97 -6.85 -4.49
N LEU A 57 -1.11 -7.37 -3.63
CA LEU A 57 -1.03 -8.80 -3.31
C LEU A 57 -2.20 -9.29 -2.47
N ALA A 58 -2.86 -8.42 -1.70
CA ALA A 58 -4.03 -8.77 -0.91
C ALA A 58 -5.21 -9.27 -1.76
N ALA A 59 -5.33 -8.82 -3.01
CA ALA A 59 -6.35 -9.28 -3.94
C ALA A 59 -6.26 -10.79 -4.25
N TYR A 60 -5.07 -11.39 -4.09
CA TYR A 60 -4.81 -12.79 -4.43
C TYR A 60 -4.74 -13.72 -3.22
N THR A 61 -5.19 -13.27 -2.04
CA THR A 61 -5.09 -14.04 -0.78
C THR A 61 -5.85 -15.37 -0.84
N ALA A 62 -6.98 -15.42 -1.53
CA ALA A 62 -7.81 -16.63 -1.63
C ALA A 62 -7.12 -17.73 -2.44
N ASN A 63 -6.40 -17.36 -3.52
CA ASN A 63 -5.75 -18.31 -4.42
C ASN A 63 -4.37 -17.82 -4.90
N PRO A 64 -3.36 -17.73 -4.02
CA PRO A 64 -2.05 -17.20 -4.36
C PRO A 64 -1.24 -18.18 -5.23
N SER A 65 -0.58 -17.67 -6.28
CA SER A 65 0.38 -18.42 -7.08
C SER A 65 1.78 -18.42 -6.43
N LEU A 66 2.69 -19.23 -6.96
CA LEU A 66 4.13 -19.19 -6.58
C LEU A 66 4.74 -17.82 -6.89
N LEU A 67 4.29 -17.17 -7.96
CA LEU A 67 4.71 -15.81 -8.31
C LEU A 67 4.33 -14.81 -7.19
N HIS A 68 3.07 -14.87 -6.71
CA HIS A 68 2.62 -14.00 -5.62
C HIS A 68 3.45 -14.20 -4.35
N TYR A 69 3.77 -15.44 -4.03
CA TYR A 69 4.65 -15.77 -2.91
C TYR A 69 6.09 -15.24 -3.12
N GLY A 70 6.60 -15.32 -4.34
CA GLY A 70 7.90 -14.74 -4.72
C GLY A 70 7.95 -13.23 -4.51
N ILE A 71 6.85 -12.53 -4.84
CA ILE A 71 6.75 -11.08 -4.64
C ILE A 71 6.68 -10.73 -3.15
N LEU A 72 5.95 -11.50 -2.32
CA LEU A 72 6.00 -11.31 -0.86
C LEU A 72 7.43 -11.44 -0.30
N LYS A 73 8.18 -12.45 -0.77
CA LYS A 73 9.59 -12.60 -0.39
C LYS A 73 10.45 -11.42 -0.88
N ARG A 74 10.12 -10.84 -2.05
CA ARG A 74 10.79 -9.64 -2.55
C ARG A 74 10.56 -8.44 -1.62
N ILE A 75 9.33 -8.24 -1.11
CA ILE A 75 9.05 -7.18 -0.13
C ILE A 75 9.90 -7.37 1.14
N LEU A 76 10.03 -8.60 1.64
CA LEU A 76 10.90 -8.88 2.79
C LEU A 76 12.38 -8.56 2.51
N ARG A 77 12.87 -8.84 1.30
CA ARG A 77 14.24 -8.48 0.88
C ARG A 77 14.42 -6.97 0.78
N TYR A 78 13.40 -6.25 0.33
CA TYR A 78 13.39 -4.79 0.31
C TYR A 78 13.46 -4.23 1.74
N LEU A 79 12.62 -4.74 2.65
CA LEU A 79 12.64 -4.35 4.06
C LEU A 79 13.99 -4.67 4.74
N ALA A 80 14.59 -5.81 4.41
CA ALA A 80 15.91 -6.18 4.93
C ALA A 80 17.01 -5.20 4.48
N GLY A 81 16.92 -4.68 3.23
CA GLY A 81 17.85 -3.69 2.70
C GLY A 81 17.60 -2.26 3.15
N THR A 82 16.39 -1.97 3.66
CA THR A 82 15.96 -0.62 4.05
C THR A 82 15.59 -0.50 5.53
N ARG A 83 16.29 -1.22 6.41
CA ARG A 83 16.02 -1.24 7.87
C ARG A 83 16.13 0.12 8.53
N GLN A 84 16.98 1.00 7.99
CA GLN A 84 17.19 2.35 8.50
C GLN A 84 16.21 3.38 7.94
N LEU A 85 15.40 2.98 6.94
CA LEU A 85 14.38 3.87 6.39
C LEU A 85 13.19 3.95 7.34
N GLY A 86 12.86 5.16 7.75
CA GLY A 86 11.74 5.46 8.64
C GLY A 86 11.12 6.81 8.33
N ILE A 87 10.01 7.10 9.00
CA ILE A 87 9.38 8.41 8.95
C ILE A 87 10.08 9.31 9.96
N THR A 88 10.52 10.49 9.52
CA THR A 88 11.20 11.47 10.38
C THR A 88 10.31 12.68 10.55
N TYR A 89 10.12 13.11 11.79
CA TYR A 89 9.41 14.32 12.15
C TYR A 89 10.41 15.38 12.59
N GLN A 90 10.25 16.60 12.06
CA GLN A 90 11.12 17.72 12.38
C GLN A 90 10.30 18.86 12.98
N LYS A 91 10.80 19.44 14.05
CA LYS A 91 10.22 20.67 14.60
C LYS A 91 10.53 21.82 13.64
N HIS A 92 9.52 22.41 13.03
CA HIS A 92 9.65 23.65 12.29
C HIS A 92 9.46 24.83 13.26
N ASP A 93 10.54 25.53 13.58
CA ASP A 93 10.49 26.72 14.44
C ASP A 93 9.93 27.97 13.72
N THR A 94 9.66 27.87 12.42
CA THR A 94 9.39 29.03 11.55
C THR A 94 8.21 28.85 10.61
N ASP A 95 7.18 28.09 10.95
CA ASP A 95 5.98 28.10 10.13
C ASP A 95 4.95 29.08 10.72
N PRO A 96 4.91 30.36 10.24
CA PRO A 96 3.97 31.38 10.74
C PRO A 96 2.53 31.13 10.29
N GLY A 97 2.29 30.08 9.49
CA GLY A 97 1.03 29.86 8.79
C GLY A 97 0.07 28.87 9.43
N ASN A 98 0.34 28.35 10.63
CA ASN A 98 -0.59 27.47 11.37
C ASN A 98 -1.11 26.26 10.60
N ASN A 99 -0.36 25.76 9.61
CA ASN A 99 -0.69 24.52 8.91
C ASN A 99 -0.32 23.33 9.79
N LEU A 100 -1.26 22.88 10.59
CA LEU A 100 -1.09 21.72 11.47
C LEU A 100 -0.73 20.47 10.66
N PHE A 101 -1.37 20.30 9.51
CA PHE A 101 -1.08 19.22 8.56
C PHE A 101 -1.57 19.57 7.14
N HIS A 102 -1.06 18.85 6.15
CA HIS A 102 -1.57 18.89 4.78
C HIS A 102 -1.65 17.46 4.24
N GLY A 103 -2.51 17.24 3.25
CA GLY A 103 -2.76 15.92 2.69
C GLY A 103 -2.79 15.90 1.17
N PHE A 104 -2.53 14.72 0.62
CA PHE A 104 -2.67 14.40 -0.78
C PHE A 104 -3.63 13.22 -0.92
N ALA A 105 -4.52 13.29 -1.90
CA ALA A 105 -5.40 12.20 -2.27
C ALA A 105 -5.31 11.99 -3.78
N ASP A 106 -5.42 10.74 -4.20
CA ASP A 106 -5.31 10.34 -5.60
C ASP A 106 -6.11 9.06 -5.85
N ALA A 107 -6.51 8.81 -7.09
CA ALA A 107 -7.16 7.58 -7.50
C ALA A 107 -6.54 6.97 -8.74
N ALA A 108 -6.15 5.71 -8.66
CA ALA A 108 -5.81 4.91 -9.83
C ALA A 108 -7.09 4.32 -10.42
N PHE A 109 -7.55 4.91 -11.55
CA PHE A 109 -8.80 4.52 -12.22
C PHE A 109 -8.72 3.12 -12.83
N ALA A 110 -9.73 2.29 -12.56
CA ALA A 110 -9.94 0.96 -13.14
C ALA A 110 -8.68 0.07 -13.17
N ASN A 111 -7.83 0.17 -12.16
CA ASN A 111 -6.52 -0.50 -12.12
C ASN A 111 -6.54 -1.91 -11.52
N ALA A 112 -7.71 -2.38 -11.10
CA ALA A 112 -7.92 -3.73 -10.59
C ALA A 112 -8.57 -4.65 -11.64
N ASP A 113 -8.39 -5.97 -11.49
CA ASP A 113 -8.93 -6.98 -12.42
C ASP A 113 -10.46 -6.93 -12.55
N ASP A 114 -11.17 -6.42 -11.53
CA ASP A 114 -12.63 -6.20 -11.50
C ASP A 114 -13.03 -4.76 -11.87
N LEU A 115 -12.18 -4.03 -12.59
CA LEU A 115 -12.38 -2.66 -13.05
C LEU A 115 -12.60 -1.64 -11.93
N LYS A 116 -12.38 -2.00 -10.68
CA LYS A 116 -12.43 -1.07 -9.55
C LYS A 116 -11.17 -0.23 -9.48
N SER A 117 -11.35 1.00 -9.08
CA SER A 117 -10.27 1.95 -8.85
C SER A 117 -9.63 1.73 -7.48
N THR A 118 -8.45 2.29 -7.28
CA THR A 118 -7.76 2.27 -5.99
C THR A 118 -7.61 3.69 -5.47
N THR A 119 -8.10 3.96 -4.27
CA THR A 119 -7.90 5.21 -3.55
C THR A 119 -6.58 5.16 -2.79
N GLY A 120 -5.80 6.23 -2.89
CA GLY A 120 -4.65 6.51 -2.04
C GLY A 120 -4.76 7.88 -1.39
N TYR A 121 -4.38 7.99 -0.12
CA TYR A 121 -4.15 9.28 0.52
C TYR A 121 -2.99 9.22 1.51
N VAL A 122 -2.40 10.39 1.77
CA VAL A 122 -1.39 10.59 2.80
C VAL A 122 -1.56 11.97 3.41
N PHE A 123 -1.49 12.04 4.73
CA PHE A 123 -1.41 13.31 5.47
C PHE A 123 -0.05 13.45 6.11
N ILE A 124 0.49 14.65 6.05
CA ILE A 124 1.84 14.98 6.48
C ILE A 124 1.75 16.11 7.52
N ALA A 125 2.44 15.92 8.64
CA ALA A 125 2.67 16.95 9.65
C ALA A 125 4.13 16.93 10.10
N SER A 126 4.69 18.06 10.39
CA SER A 126 6.10 18.19 10.83
C SER A 126 7.10 17.48 9.90
N GLY A 127 6.84 17.50 8.58
CA GLY A 127 7.69 16.88 7.56
C GLY A 127 7.57 15.35 7.43
N GLY A 128 6.78 14.69 8.27
CA GLY A 128 6.57 13.24 8.26
C GLY A 128 5.11 12.86 8.01
N ALA A 129 4.90 11.68 7.40
CA ALA A 129 3.55 11.12 7.22
C ALA A 129 2.97 10.72 8.58
N ILE A 130 1.75 11.21 8.90
CA ILE A 130 1.03 10.93 10.15
C ILE A 130 -0.09 9.91 9.97
N THR A 131 -0.72 9.89 8.80
CA THR A 131 -1.67 8.86 8.39
C THR A 131 -1.64 8.68 6.88
N TRP A 132 -1.87 7.46 6.43
CA TRP A 132 -1.93 7.09 5.02
C TRP A 132 -2.80 5.86 4.83
N LYS A 133 -3.37 5.73 3.64
CA LYS A 133 -4.14 4.56 3.27
C LYS A 133 -4.07 4.31 1.79
N LEU A 134 -4.02 3.06 1.44
CA LEU A 134 -4.28 2.58 0.09
C LEU A 134 -5.40 1.53 0.16
N LYS A 135 -6.47 1.74 -0.62
CA LYS A 135 -7.65 0.88 -0.57
C LYS A 135 -8.32 0.80 -1.93
N LYS A 136 -8.69 -0.41 -2.31
CA LYS A 136 -9.57 -0.64 -3.46
C LYS A 136 -10.96 -0.06 -3.17
N GLN A 137 -11.50 0.69 -4.14
CA GLN A 137 -12.85 1.26 -4.03
C GLN A 137 -13.91 0.15 -4.02
N THR A 138 -15.02 0.39 -3.35
CA THR A 138 -16.13 -0.57 -3.26
C THR A 138 -17.02 -0.53 -4.49
N ILE A 139 -17.06 0.61 -5.18
CA ILE A 139 -17.83 0.85 -6.41
C ILE A 139 -16.93 0.79 -7.64
N ILE A 140 -17.54 0.60 -8.80
CA ILE A 140 -16.91 0.80 -10.11
C ILE A 140 -17.22 2.21 -10.53
N ALA A 141 -16.20 3.08 -10.58
CA ALA A 141 -16.34 4.43 -11.07
C ALA A 141 -16.50 4.43 -12.60
N MET A 142 -17.36 5.29 -13.10
CA MET A 142 -17.64 5.41 -14.55
C MET A 142 -16.66 6.33 -15.27
N SER A 143 -15.85 7.08 -14.52
CA SER A 143 -14.84 8.00 -15.03
C SER A 143 -13.68 8.17 -14.06
N THR A 144 -12.55 8.69 -14.55
CA THR A 144 -11.41 9.09 -13.71
C THR A 144 -11.85 10.13 -12.67
N THR A 145 -12.64 11.12 -13.10
CA THR A 145 -13.15 12.17 -12.21
C THR A 145 -13.98 11.60 -11.06
N GLU A 146 -14.86 10.63 -11.33
CA GLU A 146 -15.63 9.98 -10.27
C GLU A 146 -14.75 9.23 -9.27
N SER A 147 -13.74 8.51 -9.76
CA SER A 147 -12.79 7.83 -8.87
C SER A 147 -12.00 8.79 -7.99
N GLU A 148 -11.64 9.98 -8.52
CA GLU A 148 -10.98 11.03 -7.76
C GLU A 148 -11.89 11.62 -6.67
N TYR A 149 -13.18 11.85 -6.97
CA TYR A 149 -14.14 12.28 -5.95
C TYR A 149 -14.31 11.27 -4.82
N VAL A 150 -14.31 9.98 -5.15
CA VAL A 150 -14.35 8.91 -4.13
C VAL A 150 -13.09 8.97 -3.26
N ALA A 151 -11.91 9.14 -3.87
CA ALA A 151 -10.65 9.26 -3.13
C ALA A 151 -10.64 10.49 -2.24
N LEU A 152 -11.07 11.64 -2.75
CA LEU A 152 -11.16 12.88 -2.00
C LEU A 152 -12.14 12.77 -0.83
N SER A 153 -13.28 12.09 -1.02
CA SER A 153 -14.25 11.84 0.06
C SER A 153 -13.67 10.97 1.19
N GLU A 154 -12.91 9.94 0.84
CA GLU A 154 -12.22 9.08 1.83
C GLU A 154 -11.16 9.89 2.61
N ALA A 155 -10.35 10.67 1.89
CA ALA A 155 -9.34 11.54 2.50
C ALA A 155 -9.98 12.65 3.37
N GLY A 156 -11.09 13.24 2.91
CA GLY A 156 -11.82 14.26 3.67
C GLY A 156 -12.34 13.75 5.01
N ARG A 157 -12.82 12.50 5.05
CA ARG A 157 -13.23 11.89 6.33
C ARG A 157 -12.06 11.70 7.29
N GLU A 158 -10.89 11.35 6.78
CA GLU A 158 -9.67 11.23 7.60
C GLU A 158 -9.23 12.61 8.09
N ALA A 159 -9.22 13.62 7.21
CA ALA A 159 -8.88 14.99 7.57
C ALA A 159 -9.79 15.58 8.66
N PHE A 160 -11.06 15.14 8.68
CA PHE A 160 -12.02 15.60 9.68
C PHE A 160 -11.78 14.96 11.07
N TRP A 161 -11.14 13.80 11.06
CA TRP A 161 -10.81 13.07 12.29
C TRP A 161 -9.47 13.54 12.90
N LEU A 162 -8.54 14.04 12.08
CA LEU A 162 -7.23 14.59 12.50
C LEU A 162 -7.40 15.92 13.22
#